data_2cf16e5c9aa31c08ee245811dbea5b5e
#
_entry.id   2cf16e5c9aa31c08ee245811dbea5b5e
#
_cell.length_a   1.000
_cell.length_b   1.000
_cell.length_c   1.000
_cell.angle_alpha   90.00
_cell.angle_beta   90.00
_cell.angle_gamma   90.00
#
_symmetry.space_group_name_H-M   'P 1'
#
loop_
_entity.id
_entity.type
_entity.pdbx_description
1 polymer ?
#
loop_
_entity_poly.entity_id
_entity_poly.type
_entity_poly.pdbx_seq_one_letter_code
_entity_poly.pdbx_strand_id
1 'polypeptide(L)'
;MLSARELFTEIVDDDDAYRLFCSIAASGEAQGGWENGRIAALVPPAQRALAPKIARHGADEDKHGRIFTALLRKRGLEPVDVPHDTDYTMLLERAGIGLAHTRLRRDEALSERDIVTYLAHSRVTEQRASEQMRLLVKHFADHPEIGKAVRQISNDEDNHLAYCHEELLRLARAGHGRTIQRTLRECALAEIRVHREVSLAVMARMGRILGWSPLRAALLRAGIHAAYLYERVHGWRRMVTLSMPERRNALGGSAEGEAEALAPAGA
;
A
#
# COMPACT_ATOMS: atom_id res chain seq x y z
N MET A 1 17.40 -17.35 13.25
CA MET A 1 16.79 -17.67 11.94
C MET A 1 16.35 -16.38 11.30
N LEU A 2 16.29 -16.25 9.98
CA LEU A 2 15.91 -14.98 9.29
C LEU A 2 14.45 -15.06 8.83
N SER A 3 13.51 -15.17 9.76
CA SER A 3 12.09 -15.12 9.42
C SER A 3 11.55 -13.69 9.52
N ALA A 4 10.54 -13.37 8.71
CA ALA A 4 9.86 -12.07 8.78
C ALA A 4 9.30 -11.81 10.20
N ARG A 5 8.76 -12.85 10.85
CA ARG A 5 8.27 -12.75 12.22
C ARG A 5 9.34 -12.29 13.19
N GLU A 6 10.51 -12.96 13.20
CA GLU A 6 11.62 -12.61 14.10
C GLU A 6 12.11 -11.19 13.85
N LEU A 7 12.22 -10.80 12.56
CA LEU A 7 12.66 -9.47 12.18
C LEU A 7 11.70 -8.38 12.69
N PHE A 8 10.41 -8.56 12.49
CA PHE A 8 9.41 -7.62 12.99
C PHE A 8 9.31 -7.61 14.51
N THR A 9 9.50 -8.78 15.17
CA THR A 9 9.53 -8.85 16.63
C THR A 9 10.71 -8.02 17.17
N GLU A 10 11.91 -8.13 16.62
CA GLU A 10 13.05 -7.31 17.02
C GLU A 10 12.79 -5.80 16.82
N ILE A 11 12.16 -5.43 15.71
CA ILE A 11 11.80 -4.02 15.45
C ILE A 11 10.78 -3.51 16.47
N VAL A 12 9.79 -4.35 16.83
CA VAL A 12 8.74 -3.97 17.79
C VAL A 12 9.29 -3.91 19.23
N ASP A 13 10.26 -4.76 19.57
CA ASP A 13 10.83 -4.86 20.92
C ASP A 13 11.90 -3.80 21.21
N ASP A 14 12.44 -3.13 20.19
CA ASP A 14 13.46 -2.06 20.33
C ASP A 14 12.84 -0.69 20.01
N ASP A 15 12.91 0.24 20.95
CA ASP A 15 12.25 1.54 20.82
C ASP A 15 12.82 2.42 19.69
N ASP A 16 14.11 2.37 19.39
CA ASP A 16 14.70 3.16 18.31
C ASP A 16 14.34 2.59 16.94
N ALA A 17 14.35 1.26 16.80
CA ALA A 17 13.91 0.58 15.58
C ALA A 17 12.42 0.77 15.35
N TYR A 18 11.60 0.62 16.37
CA TYR A 18 10.16 0.86 16.33
C TYR A 18 9.84 2.30 15.97
N ARG A 19 10.56 3.25 16.56
CA ARG A 19 10.43 4.68 16.29
C ARG A 19 10.71 5.00 14.83
N LEU A 20 11.81 4.50 14.28
CA LEU A 20 12.13 4.68 12.87
C LEU A 20 11.08 4.04 11.96
N PHE A 21 10.67 2.79 12.25
CA PHE A 21 9.65 2.08 11.47
C PHE A 21 8.32 2.84 11.42
N CYS A 22 7.77 3.21 12.58
CA CYS A 22 6.51 3.94 12.64
C CYS A 22 6.60 5.34 12.04
N SER A 23 7.77 6.03 12.13
CA SER A 23 7.97 7.35 11.50
C SER A 23 7.96 7.25 9.97
N ILE A 24 8.62 6.24 9.39
CA ILE A 24 8.60 5.99 7.94
C ILE A 24 7.16 5.69 7.48
N ALA A 25 6.46 4.82 8.18
CA ALA A 25 5.08 4.49 7.86
C ALA A 25 4.17 5.73 7.97
N ALA A 26 4.19 6.45 9.10
CA ALA A 26 3.37 7.64 9.30
C ALA A 26 3.60 8.73 8.23
N SER A 27 4.84 8.92 7.79
CA SER A 27 5.18 9.89 6.75
C SER A 27 4.64 9.48 5.38
N GLY A 28 4.80 8.21 5.02
CA GLY A 28 4.28 7.69 3.74
C GLY A 28 2.77 7.78 3.64
N GLU A 29 2.06 7.37 4.70
CA GLU A 29 0.60 7.45 4.81
C GLU A 29 0.10 8.91 4.72
N ALA A 30 0.71 9.83 5.47
CA ALA A 30 0.33 11.25 5.42
C ALA A 30 0.52 11.86 4.03
N GLN A 31 1.55 11.43 3.31
CA GLN A 31 1.80 11.86 1.94
C GLN A 31 0.75 11.27 0.97
N GLY A 32 0.43 9.98 1.09
CA GLY A 32 -0.65 9.32 0.35
C GLY A 32 -2.00 10.01 0.59
N GLY A 33 -2.30 10.37 1.83
CA GLY A 33 -3.49 11.14 2.20
C GLY A 33 -3.58 12.48 1.47
N TRP A 34 -2.49 13.26 1.46
CA TRP A 34 -2.41 14.51 0.74
C TRP A 34 -2.58 14.34 -0.77
N GLU A 35 -1.87 13.36 -1.37
CA GLU A 35 -1.96 13.08 -2.82
C GLU A 35 -3.39 12.70 -3.23
N ASN A 36 -4.00 11.76 -2.53
CA ASN A 36 -5.36 11.33 -2.79
C ASN A 36 -6.38 12.45 -2.60
N GLY A 37 -6.21 13.31 -1.57
CA GLY A 37 -7.03 14.51 -1.37
C GLY A 37 -6.94 15.47 -2.54
N ARG A 38 -5.74 15.74 -3.06
CA ARG A 38 -5.52 16.58 -4.24
C ARG A 38 -6.11 15.96 -5.50
N ILE A 39 -5.89 14.67 -5.72
CA ILE A 39 -6.42 13.95 -6.88
C ILE A 39 -7.95 13.97 -6.87
N ALA A 40 -8.59 13.72 -5.73
CA ALA A 40 -10.05 13.77 -5.59
C ALA A 40 -10.62 15.14 -5.97
N ALA A 41 -9.97 16.23 -5.56
CA ALA A 41 -10.36 17.60 -5.89
C ALA A 41 -10.20 17.93 -7.38
N LEU A 42 -9.30 17.24 -8.09
CA LEU A 42 -8.97 17.51 -9.50
C LEU A 42 -9.63 16.50 -10.47
N VAL A 43 -10.46 15.57 -9.99
CA VAL A 43 -11.19 14.62 -10.84
C VAL A 43 -12.06 15.38 -11.85
N PRO A 44 -11.98 15.07 -13.16
CA PRO A 44 -12.73 15.77 -14.17
C PRO A 44 -14.25 15.52 -14.04
N PRO A 45 -15.11 16.48 -14.43
CA PRO A 45 -16.57 16.35 -14.29
C PRO A 45 -17.15 15.09 -14.92
N ALA A 46 -16.58 14.62 -16.02
CA ALA A 46 -17.01 13.39 -16.69
C ALA A 46 -16.80 12.12 -15.86
N GLN A 47 -15.93 12.17 -14.86
CA GLN A 47 -15.60 11.04 -13.98
C GLN A 47 -15.89 11.36 -12.50
N ARG A 48 -16.72 12.35 -12.20
CA ARG A 48 -17.01 12.85 -10.84
C ARG A 48 -17.40 11.77 -9.83
N ALA A 49 -17.96 10.64 -10.29
CA ALA A 49 -18.30 9.50 -9.42
C ALA A 49 -17.07 8.84 -8.77
N LEU A 50 -15.87 9.06 -9.31
CA LEU A 50 -14.62 8.55 -8.77
C LEU A 50 -14.12 9.40 -7.58
N ALA A 51 -14.39 10.71 -7.57
CA ALA A 51 -13.88 11.64 -6.56
C ALA A 51 -14.19 11.22 -5.11
N PRO A 52 -15.41 10.80 -4.72
CA PRO A 52 -15.66 10.36 -3.35
C PRO A 52 -14.93 9.08 -2.96
N LYS A 53 -14.63 8.18 -3.91
CA LYS A 53 -13.84 6.96 -3.64
C LYS A 53 -12.39 7.31 -3.33
N ILE A 54 -11.81 8.22 -4.11
CA ILE A 54 -10.44 8.70 -3.90
C ILE A 54 -10.34 9.53 -2.61
N ALA A 55 -11.32 10.40 -2.34
CA ALA A 55 -11.36 11.19 -1.11
C ALA A 55 -11.42 10.29 0.15
N ARG A 56 -12.19 9.20 0.08
CA ARG A 56 -12.25 8.22 1.16
C ARG A 56 -10.89 7.51 1.34
N HIS A 57 -10.26 7.08 0.25
CA HIS A 57 -8.92 6.49 0.29
C HIS A 57 -7.95 7.45 1.00
N GLY A 58 -7.87 8.73 0.58
CA GLY A 58 -7.01 9.71 1.25
C GLY A 58 -7.33 9.92 2.74
N ALA A 59 -8.61 9.86 3.13
CA ALA A 59 -8.99 9.95 4.54
C ALA A 59 -8.57 8.71 5.36
N ASP A 60 -8.58 7.53 4.75
CA ASP A 60 -8.08 6.30 5.37
C ASP A 60 -6.55 6.37 5.53
N GLU A 61 -5.79 6.84 4.52
CA GLU A 61 -4.34 7.07 4.60
C GLU A 61 -3.98 8.05 5.74
N ASP A 62 -4.66 9.20 5.81
CA ASP A 62 -4.49 10.14 6.92
C ASP A 62 -4.78 9.51 8.30
N LYS A 63 -5.75 8.62 8.37
CA LYS A 63 -6.06 7.85 9.58
C LYS A 63 -4.92 6.89 9.92
N HIS A 64 -4.36 6.19 8.94
CA HIS A 64 -3.22 5.27 9.12
C HIS A 64 -1.99 6.02 9.65
N GLY A 65 -1.66 7.18 9.09
CA GLY A 65 -0.58 8.04 9.59
C GLY A 65 -0.77 8.43 11.06
N ARG A 66 -2.02 8.78 11.44
CA ARG A 66 -2.35 9.05 12.85
C ARG A 66 -2.25 7.81 13.74
N ILE A 67 -2.58 6.62 13.24
CA ILE A 67 -2.43 5.36 13.98
C ILE A 67 -0.95 5.13 14.30
N PHE A 68 -0.04 5.21 13.33
CA PHE A 68 1.39 5.02 13.55
C PHE A 68 1.96 6.06 14.54
N THR A 69 1.55 7.32 14.42
CA THR A 69 1.92 8.37 15.37
C THR A 69 1.38 8.08 16.78
N ALA A 70 0.15 7.61 16.91
CA ALA A 70 -0.44 7.25 18.19
C ALA A 70 0.27 6.05 18.85
N LEU A 71 0.74 5.09 18.05
CA LEU A 71 1.55 3.96 18.53
C LEU A 71 2.86 4.43 19.14
N LEU A 72 3.55 5.39 18.52
CA LEU A 72 4.75 6.02 19.10
C LEU A 72 4.47 6.70 20.43
N ARG A 73 3.43 7.54 20.47
CA ARG A 73 3.05 8.29 21.68
C ARG A 73 2.69 7.40 22.87
N LYS A 74 2.13 6.21 22.64
CA LYS A 74 1.87 5.23 23.71
C LYS A 74 3.13 4.77 24.41
N ARG A 75 4.27 4.80 23.74
CA ARG A 75 5.60 4.50 24.31
C ARG A 75 6.34 5.75 24.79
N GLY A 76 5.73 6.93 24.72
CA GLY A 76 6.41 8.20 25.02
C GLY A 76 7.46 8.58 23.97
N LEU A 77 7.34 8.04 22.75
CA LEU A 77 8.25 8.31 21.64
C LEU A 77 7.65 9.38 20.71
N GLU A 78 8.51 10.26 20.18
CA GLU A 78 8.13 11.22 19.15
C GLU A 78 8.67 10.76 17.79
N PRO A 79 7.96 11.06 16.68
CA PRO A 79 8.44 10.77 15.33
C PRO A 79 9.83 11.37 15.05
N VAL A 80 10.59 10.72 14.19
CA VAL A 80 11.88 11.22 13.67
C VAL A 80 11.77 11.57 12.20
N ASP A 81 12.69 12.41 11.73
CA ASP A 81 12.79 12.72 10.30
C ASP A 81 13.04 11.46 9.49
N VAL A 82 12.29 11.31 8.40
CA VAL A 82 12.41 10.17 7.50
C VAL A 82 13.58 10.39 6.55
N PRO A 83 14.58 9.50 6.55
CA PRO A 83 15.68 9.61 5.61
C PRO A 83 15.23 9.49 4.16
N HIS A 84 15.72 10.35 3.27
CA HIS A 84 15.27 10.43 1.86
C HIS A 84 15.34 9.12 1.06
N ASP A 85 16.26 8.22 1.42
CA ASP A 85 16.42 6.91 0.77
C ASP A 85 15.52 5.83 1.36
N THR A 86 14.72 6.18 2.39
CA THR A 86 13.66 5.34 2.96
C THR A 86 12.26 5.89 2.67
N ASP A 87 12.16 7.03 2.02
CA ASP A 87 10.91 7.66 1.62
C ASP A 87 10.41 7.00 0.32
N TYR A 88 9.58 5.98 0.48
CA TYR A 88 9.06 5.16 -0.60
C TYR A 88 8.28 5.98 -1.61
N THR A 89 7.40 6.86 -1.17
CA THR A 89 6.53 7.67 -2.03
C THR A 89 7.33 8.62 -2.90
N MET A 90 8.29 9.34 -2.32
CA MET A 90 9.16 10.24 -3.09
C MET A 90 10.10 9.49 -4.04
N LEU A 91 10.50 8.27 -3.71
CA LEU A 91 11.31 7.46 -4.62
C LEU A 91 10.47 6.93 -5.80
N LEU A 92 9.18 6.63 -5.60
CA LEU A 92 8.24 6.29 -6.67
C LEU A 92 8.04 7.49 -7.61
N GLU A 93 7.80 8.69 -7.08
CA GLU A 93 7.69 9.91 -7.89
C GLU A 93 8.94 10.15 -8.75
N ARG A 94 10.14 10.04 -8.16
CA ARG A 94 11.42 10.16 -8.89
C ARG A 94 11.60 9.08 -9.97
N ALA A 95 11.01 7.90 -9.77
CA ALA A 95 10.98 6.83 -10.76
C ALA A 95 9.94 7.05 -11.86
N GLY A 96 9.19 8.16 -11.83
CA GLY A 96 8.16 8.50 -12.81
C GLY A 96 6.87 7.71 -12.64
N ILE A 97 6.58 7.22 -11.43
CA ILE A 97 5.35 6.51 -11.10
C ILE A 97 4.39 7.46 -10.40
N GLY A 98 3.10 7.31 -10.70
CA GLY A 98 2.06 8.17 -10.15
C GLY A 98 1.98 9.52 -10.84
N LEU A 99 1.31 10.46 -10.20
CA LEU A 99 1.20 11.84 -10.64
C LEU A 99 2.21 12.69 -9.88
N ALA A 100 3.04 13.43 -10.62
CA ALA A 100 4.05 14.29 -10.02
C ALA A 100 3.39 15.34 -9.10
N HIS A 101 3.99 15.63 -7.95
CA HIS A 101 3.53 16.65 -7.01
C HIS A 101 3.38 18.04 -7.67
N THR A 102 4.27 18.36 -8.61
CA THR A 102 4.18 19.59 -9.41
C THR A 102 2.89 19.66 -10.24
N ARG A 103 2.37 18.49 -10.69
CA ARG A 103 1.07 18.40 -11.38
C ARG A 103 -0.08 18.55 -10.40
N LEU A 104 -0.01 17.91 -9.23
CA LEU A 104 -1.05 17.94 -8.21
C LEU A 104 -1.21 19.32 -7.55
N ARG A 105 -0.19 20.16 -7.56
CA ARG A 105 -0.25 21.54 -7.03
C ARG A 105 -0.92 22.54 -7.98
N ARG A 106 -1.20 22.16 -9.23
CA ARG A 106 -1.97 22.98 -10.16
C ARG A 106 -3.46 22.76 -9.93
N ASP A 107 -4.25 23.83 -10.03
CA ASP A 107 -5.72 23.76 -9.90
C ASP A 107 -6.40 23.48 -11.25
N GLU A 108 -5.79 22.61 -12.05
CA GLU A 108 -6.30 22.18 -13.35
C GLU A 108 -6.86 20.77 -13.23
N ALA A 109 -8.05 20.54 -13.80
CA ALA A 109 -8.65 19.21 -13.83
C ALA A 109 -7.69 18.17 -14.44
N LEU A 110 -7.71 16.98 -13.88
CA LEU A 110 -6.93 15.84 -14.40
C LEU A 110 -7.46 15.39 -15.76
N SER A 111 -6.58 14.97 -16.62
CA SER A 111 -6.95 14.29 -17.86
C SER A 111 -7.37 12.84 -17.59
N GLU A 112 -8.05 12.23 -18.52
CA GLU A 112 -8.39 10.81 -18.45
C GLU A 112 -7.13 9.92 -18.35
N ARG A 113 -6.05 10.32 -19.01
CA ARG A 113 -4.75 9.66 -18.90
C ARG A 113 -4.17 9.77 -17.48
N ASP A 114 -4.31 10.93 -16.84
CA ASP A 114 -3.89 11.12 -15.45
C ASP A 114 -4.65 10.19 -14.52
N ILE A 115 -5.97 10.03 -14.74
CA ILE A 115 -6.80 9.10 -13.96
C ILE A 115 -6.35 7.64 -14.15
N VAL A 116 -6.05 7.22 -15.38
CA VAL A 116 -5.48 5.88 -15.64
C VAL A 116 -4.14 5.70 -14.93
N THR A 117 -3.27 6.73 -14.99
CA THR A 117 -1.96 6.71 -14.33
C THR A 117 -2.10 6.58 -12.82
N TYR A 118 -2.99 7.38 -12.22
CA TYR A 118 -3.29 7.32 -10.79
C TYR A 118 -3.79 5.93 -10.38
N LEU A 119 -4.85 5.43 -11.03
CA LEU A 119 -5.44 4.13 -10.67
C LEU A 119 -4.47 2.97 -10.87
N ALA A 120 -3.62 3.02 -11.91
CA ALA A 120 -2.61 2.00 -12.14
C ALA A 120 -1.49 2.05 -11.08
N HIS A 121 -1.07 3.25 -10.68
CA HIS A 121 -0.12 3.45 -9.58
C HIS A 121 -0.70 2.91 -8.28
N SER A 122 -1.87 3.41 -7.85
CA SER A 122 -2.53 2.95 -6.63
C SER A 122 -2.74 1.44 -6.64
N ARG A 123 -3.21 0.86 -7.75
CA ARG A 123 -3.37 -0.60 -7.84
C ARG A 123 -2.09 -1.37 -7.53
N VAL A 124 -0.95 -0.87 -7.96
CA VAL A 124 0.35 -1.51 -7.74
C VAL A 124 0.83 -1.32 -6.31
N THR A 125 0.72 -0.11 -5.76
CA THR A 125 1.13 0.19 -4.37
C THR A 125 0.21 -0.48 -3.36
N GLU A 126 -1.11 -0.47 -3.57
CA GLU A 126 -2.08 -1.15 -2.71
C GLU A 126 -1.89 -2.68 -2.71
N GLN A 127 -1.50 -3.27 -3.84
CA GLN A 127 -1.13 -4.69 -3.84
C GLN A 127 0.07 -4.96 -2.93
N ARG A 128 1.08 -4.08 -2.94
CA ARG A 128 2.25 -4.19 -2.06
C ARG A 128 1.86 -4.00 -0.61
N ALA A 129 1.11 -2.95 -0.28
CA ALA A 129 0.64 -2.64 1.07
C ALA A 129 -0.21 -3.78 1.65
N SER A 130 -1.21 -4.26 0.90
CA SER A 130 -2.05 -5.38 1.29
C SER A 130 -1.24 -6.66 1.58
N GLU A 131 -0.23 -7.01 0.75
CA GLU A 131 0.64 -8.16 0.98
C GLU A 131 1.46 -8.01 2.26
N GLN A 132 2.01 -6.83 2.51
CA GLN A 132 2.78 -6.54 3.73
C GLN A 132 1.90 -6.56 4.98
N MET A 133 0.72 -5.94 4.90
CA MET A 133 -0.22 -5.92 6.02
C MET A 133 -0.76 -7.32 6.35
N ARG A 134 -1.04 -8.17 5.35
CA ARG A 134 -1.40 -9.58 5.59
C ARG A 134 -0.30 -10.36 6.32
N LEU A 135 0.97 -10.06 6.01
CA LEU A 135 2.10 -10.67 6.72
C LEU A 135 2.14 -10.21 8.18
N LEU A 136 1.91 -8.92 8.44
CA LEU A 136 1.83 -8.37 9.80
C LEU A 136 0.62 -8.95 10.56
N VAL A 137 -0.55 -9.01 9.95
CA VAL A 137 -1.75 -9.63 10.55
C VAL A 137 -1.48 -11.10 10.91
N LYS A 138 -0.85 -11.87 10.01
CA LYS A 138 -0.54 -13.28 10.25
C LYS A 138 0.29 -13.49 11.52
N HIS A 139 1.15 -12.56 11.87
CA HIS A 139 2.08 -12.73 13.00
C HIS A 139 1.74 -11.90 14.23
N PHE A 140 1.01 -10.81 14.06
CA PHE A 140 0.79 -9.81 15.11
C PHE A 140 -0.68 -9.43 15.32
N ALA A 141 -1.65 -10.13 14.73
CA ALA A 141 -3.07 -9.82 14.90
C ALA A 141 -3.49 -9.75 16.39
N ASP A 142 -2.92 -10.60 17.23
CA ASP A 142 -3.23 -10.66 18.65
C ASP A 142 -2.21 -9.94 19.54
N HIS A 143 -1.26 -9.22 18.94
CA HIS A 143 -0.28 -8.45 19.72
C HIS A 143 -0.99 -7.31 20.46
N PRO A 144 -0.76 -7.16 21.79
CA PRO A 144 -1.56 -6.25 22.63
C PRO A 144 -1.43 -4.77 22.22
N GLU A 145 -0.32 -4.38 21.67
CA GLU A 145 -0.07 -2.99 21.30
C GLU A 145 -0.45 -2.69 19.84
N ILE A 146 -0.01 -3.51 18.89
CA ILE A 146 -0.14 -3.22 17.45
C ILE A 146 -1.24 -4.02 16.75
N GLY A 147 -1.76 -5.09 17.37
CA GLY A 147 -2.69 -6.02 16.73
C GLY A 147 -3.96 -5.36 16.19
N LYS A 148 -4.54 -4.43 16.94
CA LYS A 148 -5.71 -3.66 16.47
C LYS A 148 -5.38 -2.80 15.25
N ALA A 149 -4.22 -2.14 15.27
CA ALA A 149 -3.76 -1.27 14.20
C ALA A 149 -3.55 -2.05 12.90
N VAL A 150 -2.79 -3.16 12.95
CA VAL A 150 -2.50 -3.94 11.74
C VAL A 150 -3.75 -4.57 11.12
N ARG A 151 -4.72 -5.02 11.93
CA ARG A 151 -6.01 -5.50 11.40
C ARG A 151 -6.81 -4.40 10.73
N GLN A 152 -6.88 -3.22 11.34
CA GLN A 152 -7.62 -2.09 10.81
C GLN A 152 -7.04 -1.64 9.47
N ILE A 153 -5.73 -1.37 9.41
CA ILE A 153 -5.04 -0.96 8.18
C ILE A 153 -5.22 -2.04 7.10
N SER A 154 -4.99 -3.32 7.42
CA SER A 154 -5.15 -4.40 6.45
C SER A 154 -6.54 -4.47 5.81
N ASN A 155 -7.61 -4.18 6.56
CA ASN A 155 -8.96 -4.15 6.00
C ASN A 155 -9.17 -2.95 5.07
N ASP A 156 -8.60 -1.80 5.41
CA ASP A 156 -8.69 -0.59 4.58
C ASP A 156 -7.92 -0.80 3.26
N GLU A 157 -6.70 -1.39 3.31
CA GLU A 157 -5.89 -1.73 2.12
C GLU A 157 -6.60 -2.69 1.15
N ASP A 158 -7.30 -3.70 1.68
CA ASP A 158 -8.09 -4.61 0.85
C ASP A 158 -9.24 -3.86 0.11
N ASN A 159 -9.84 -2.83 0.75
CA ASN A 159 -10.86 -1.98 0.13
C ASN A 159 -10.25 -1.04 -0.92
N HIS A 160 -9.07 -0.44 -0.65
CA HIS A 160 -8.36 0.40 -1.60
C HIS A 160 -8.00 -0.39 -2.87
N LEU A 161 -7.47 -1.58 -2.70
CA LEU A 161 -7.16 -2.49 -3.79
C LEU A 161 -8.40 -2.85 -4.62
N ALA A 162 -9.54 -3.11 -3.96
CA ALA A 162 -10.77 -3.50 -4.61
C ALA A 162 -11.33 -2.38 -5.51
N TYR A 163 -11.42 -1.14 -5.00
CA TYR A 163 -11.98 -0.07 -5.83
C TYR A 163 -11.07 0.30 -7.01
N CYS A 164 -9.74 0.26 -6.83
CA CYS A 164 -8.79 0.47 -7.94
C CYS A 164 -9.02 -0.57 -9.05
N HIS A 165 -9.22 -1.84 -8.69
CA HIS A 165 -9.56 -2.89 -9.64
C HIS A 165 -10.86 -2.62 -10.39
N GLU A 166 -11.93 -2.29 -9.66
CA GLU A 166 -13.25 -2.00 -10.25
C GLU A 166 -13.17 -0.88 -11.28
N GLU A 167 -12.48 0.22 -10.92
CA GLU A 167 -12.37 1.38 -11.79
C GLU A 167 -11.47 1.10 -13.01
N LEU A 168 -10.37 0.40 -12.84
CA LEU A 168 -9.52 -0.03 -13.97
C LEU A 168 -10.28 -0.96 -14.92
N LEU A 169 -11.06 -1.91 -14.41
CA LEU A 169 -11.91 -2.77 -15.23
C LEU A 169 -13.00 -1.98 -15.97
N ARG A 170 -13.61 -0.99 -15.29
CA ARG A 170 -14.59 -0.10 -15.91
C ARG A 170 -13.98 0.67 -17.09
N LEU A 171 -12.80 1.27 -16.89
CA LEU A 171 -12.07 1.99 -17.94
C LEU A 171 -11.60 1.05 -19.06
N ALA A 172 -11.18 -0.16 -18.74
CA ALA A 172 -10.79 -1.14 -19.75
C ALA A 172 -11.97 -1.50 -20.69
N ARG A 173 -13.19 -1.66 -20.15
CA ARG A 173 -14.42 -1.87 -20.92
C ARG A 173 -14.79 -0.66 -21.78
N ALA A 174 -14.40 0.55 -21.34
CA ALA A 174 -14.57 1.79 -22.12
C ALA A 174 -13.52 1.98 -23.23
N GLY A 175 -12.65 1.00 -23.48
CA GLY A 175 -11.68 1.00 -24.58
C GLY A 175 -10.23 1.30 -24.19
N HIS A 176 -9.94 1.58 -22.91
CA HIS A 176 -8.59 1.94 -22.43
C HIS A 176 -7.69 0.74 -22.09
N GLY A 177 -8.13 -0.50 -22.37
CA GLY A 177 -7.47 -1.73 -21.90
C GLY A 177 -5.99 -1.82 -22.23
N ARG A 178 -5.56 -1.46 -23.46
CA ARG A 178 -4.14 -1.48 -23.87
C ARG A 178 -3.29 -0.48 -23.08
N THR A 179 -3.84 0.73 -22.88
CA THR A 179 -3.15 1.79 -22.11
C THR A 179 -3.00 1.36 -20.65
N ILE A 180 -4.06 0.84 -20.05
CA ILE A 180 -4.07 0.34 -18.66
C ILE A 180 -3.02 -0.76 -18.47
N GLN A 181 -3.00 -1.77 -19.33
CA GLN A 181 -2.04 -2.87 -19.23
C GLN A 181 -0.59 -2.40 -19.34
N ARG A 182 -0.31 -1.46 -20.26
CA ARG A 182 1.02 -0.89 -20.39
C ARG A 182 1.41 -0.11 -19.15
N THR A 183 0.54 0.79 -18.67
CA THR A 183 0.81 1.63 -17.49
C THR A 183 0.99 0.77 -16.23
N LEU A 184 0.13 -0.23 -15.99
CA LEU A 184 0.28 -1.18 -14.89
C LEU A 184 1.64 -1.89 -14.93
N ARG A 185 2.07 -2.35 -16.11
CA ARG A 185 3.37 -3.02 -16.24
C ARG A 185 4.55 -2.08 -15.95
N GLU A 186 4.48 -0.85 -16.46
CA GLU A 186 5.49 0.18 -16.21
C GLU A 186 5.57 0.50 -14.71
N CYS A 187 4.42 0.72 -14.06
CA CYS A 187 4.33 0.94 -12.62
C CYS A 187 4.89 -0.26 -11.83
N ALA A 188 4.46 -1.48 -12.12
CA ALA A 188 4.91 -2.65 -11.38
C ALA A 188 6.44 -2.88 -11.47
N LEU A 189 7.02 -2.73 -12.65
CA LEU A 189 8.48 -2.93 -12.83
C LEU A 189 9.30 -1.83 -12.16
N ALA A 190 8.79 -0.61 -12.11
CA ALA A 190 9.46 0.50 -11.43
C ALA A 190 9.26 0.39 -9.91
N GLU A 191 8.06 0.02 -9.43
CA GLU A 191 7.78 -0.24 -8.01
C GLU A 191 8.72 -1.31 -7.45
N ILE A 192 8.86 -2.47 -8.09
CA ILE A 192 9.74 -3.55 -7.67
C ILE A 192 11.19 -3.07 -7.50
N ARG A 193 11.66 -2.18 -8.36
CA ARG A 193 12.99 -1.59 -8.27
C ARG A 193 13.10 -0.66 -7.07
N VAL A 194 12.13 0.25 -6.89
CA VAL A 194 12.07 1.18 -5.76
C VAL A 194 11.92 0.42 -4.44
N HIS A 195 11.05 -0.57 -4.38
CA HIS A 195 10.85 -1.41 -3.19
C HIS A 195 12.15 -2.10 -2.75
N ARG A 196 12.96 -2.61 -3.70
CA ARG A 196 14.31 -3.13 -3.37
C ARG A 196 15.20 -2.06 -2.75
N GLU A 197 15.24 -0.86 -3.34
CA GLU A 197 16.10 0.25 -2.88
C GLU A 197 15.72 0.68 -1.47
N VAL A 198 14.44 0.89 -1.21
CA VAL A 198 13.91 1.22 0.13
C VAL A 198 14.20 0.08 1.12
N SER A 199 13.93 -1.16 0.74
CA SER A 199 14.18 -2.32 1.62
C SER A 199 15.65 -2.41 2.03
N LEU A 200 16.57 -2.19 1.11
CA LEU A 200 18.01 -2.17 1.41
C LEU A 200 18.37 -1.02 2.37
N ALA A 201 17.82 0.17 2.15
CA ALA A 201 18.08 1.34 2.98
C ALA A 201 17.50 1.19 4.40
N VAL A 202 16.27 0.72 4.51
CA VAL A 202 15.60 0.45 5.80
C VAL A 202 16.35 -0.63 6.57
N MET A 203 16.63 -1.78 5.94
CA MET A 203 17.32 -2.88 6.61
C MET A 203 18.75 -2.52 7.03
N ALA A 204 19.45 -1.68 6.26
CA ALA A 204 20.76 -1.19 6.67
C ALA A 204 20.70 -0.32 7.92
N ARG A 205 19.64 0.49 8.09
CA ARG A 205 19.41 1.30 9.30
C ARG A 205 19.00 0.45 10.49
N MET A 206 18.02 -0.43 10.29
CA MET A 206 17.59 -1.37 11.32
C MET A 206 18.77 -2.21 11.82
N GLY A 207 19.64 -2.67 10.92
CA GLY A 207 20.83 -3.43 11.29
C GLY A 207 21.84 -2.67 12.14
N ARG A 208 21.96 -1.35 11.94
CA ARG A 208 22.79 -0.49 12.81
C ARG A 208 22.15 -0.27 14.18
N ILE A 209 20.86 -0.03 14.24
CA ILE A 209 20.12 0.17 15.50
C ILE A 209 20.16 -1.13 16.32
N LEU A 210 19.79 -2.25 15.71
CA LEU A 210 19.67 -3.56 16.35
C LEU A 210 20.99 -4.30 16.50
N GLY A 211 22.13 -3.71 16.12
CA GLY A 211 23.45 -4.32 16.28
C GLY A 211 23.66 -5.62 15.52
N TRP A 212 23.07 -5.76 14.32
CA TRP A 212 23.19 -7.02 13.55
C TRP A 212 24.64 -7.31 13.14
N SER A 213 25.03 -8.58 13.23
CA SER A 213 26.33 -9.00 12.75
C SER A 213 26.48 -8.78 11.22
N PRO A 214 27.71 -8.56 10.74
CA PRO A 214 27.97 -8.40 9.30
C PRO A 214 27.43 -9.54 8.45
N LEU A 215 27.50 -10.77 8.95
CA LEU A 215 26.98 -11.96 8.28
C LEU A 215 25.45 -11.90 8.15
N ARG A 216 24.74 -11.53 9.22
CA ARG A 216 23.28 -11.36 9.19
C ARG A 216 22.86 -10.28 8.21
N ALA A 217 23.51 -9.13 8.25
CA ALA A 217 23.24 -8.03 7.33
C ALA A 217 23.48 -8.44 5.87
N ALA A 218 24.55 -9.21 5.58
CA ALA A 218 24.85 -9.72 4.26
C ALA A 218 23.79 -10.73 3.76
N LEU A 219 23.32 -11.63 4.63
CA LEU A 219 22.28 -12.61 4.30
C LEU A 219 20.93 -11.92 4.02
N LEU A 220 20.54 -10.93 4.81
CA LEU A 220 19.33 -10.14 4.57
C LEU A 220 19.41 -9.38 3.24
N ARG A 221 20.55 -8.76 2.94
CA ARG A 221 20.79 -8.11 1.66
C ARG A 221 20.67 -9.08 0.49
N ALA A 222 21.28 -10.27 0.60
CA ALA A 222 21.17 -11.31 -0.41
C ALA A 222 19.71 -11.76 -0.61
N GLY A 223 18.95 -11.90 0.48
CA GLY A 223 17.52 -12.22 0.44
C GLY A 223 16.70 -11.15 -0.29
N ILE A 224 16.94 -9.86 -0.04
CA ILE A 224 16.27 -8.76 -0.74
C ILE A 224 16.58 -8.80 -2.25
N HIS A 225 17.85 -9.05 -2.63
CA HIS A 225 18.20 -9.19 -4.05
C HIS A 225 17.56 -10.41 -4.70
N ALA A 226 17.47 -11.54 -4.01
CA ALA A 226 16.80 -12.74 -4.51
C ALA A 226 15.29 -12.49 -4.72
N ALA A 227 14.64 -11.86 -3.75
CA ALA A 227 13.23 -11.45 -3.86
C ALA A 227 13.02 -10.50 -5.04
N TYR A 228 13.88 -9.50 -5.19
CA TYR A 228 13.85 -8.59 -6.34
C TYR A 228 13.94 -9.32 -7.69
N LEU A 229 14.87 -10.26 -7.82
CA LEU A 229 15.03 -11.03 -9.06
C LEU A 229 13.79 -11.89 -9.35
N TYR A 230 13.25 -12.55 -8.34
CA TYR A 230 12.01 -13.30 -8.47
C TYR A 230 10.84 -12.40 -8.91
N GLU A 231 10.65 -11.26 -8.25
CA GLU A 231 9.57 -10.34 -8.57
C GLU A 231 9.73 -9.73 -9.98
N ARG A 232 10.95 -9.40 -10.37
CA ARG A 232 11.23 -8.84 -11.71
C ARG A 232 10.95 -9.83 -12.84
N VAL A 233 11.16 -11.12 -12.61
CA VAL A 233 10.97 -12.17 -13.64
C VAL A 233 9.55 -12.72 -13.62
N HIS A 234 8.99 -12.96 -12.44
CA HIS A 234 7.71 -13.66 -12.26
C HIS A 234 6.67 -12.86 -11.48
N GLY A 235 7.05 -12.33 -10.32
CA GLY A 235 6.12 -11.80 -9.33
C GLY A 235 5.36 -10.54 -9.78
N TRP A 236 5.91 -9.71 -10.67
CA TRP A 236 5.25 -8.51 -11.17
C TRP A 236 3.86 -8.76 -11.78
N ARG A 237 3.62 -9.98 -12.29
CA ARG A 237 2.34 -10.34 -12.93
C ARG A 237 1.16 -10.23 -11.97
N ARG A 238 1.35 -10.52 -10.67
CA ARG A 238 0.28 -10.40 -9.67
C ARG A 238 -0.18 -8.94 -9.48
N MET A 239 0.72 -7.98 -9.65
CA MET A 239 0.42 -6.55 -9.53
C MET A 239 -0.39 -6.00 -10.70
N VAL A 240 -0.28 -6.63 -11.88
CA VAL A 240 -0.95 -6.16 -13.10
C VAL A 240 -2.19 -6.99 -13.47
N THR A 241 -2.42 -8.10 -12.78
CA THR A 241 -3.60 -8.93 -13.01
C THR A 241 -4.83 -8.23 -12.44
N LEU A 242 -5.80 -7.92 -13.29
CA LEU A 242 -7.08 -7.34 -12.91
C LEU A 242 -8.07 -8.47 -12.60
N SER A 243 -7.88 -9.17 -11.48
CA SER A 243 -8.85 -10.10 -10.92
C SER A 243 -9.45 -9.46 -9.67
N MET A 244 -10.79 -9.48 -9.54
CA MET A 244 -11.44 -8.91 -8.37
C MET A 244 -10.98 -9.63 -7.10
N PRO A 245 -10.37 -8.95 -6.12
CA PRO A 245 -10.12 -9.55 -4.82
C PRO A 245 -11.46 -9.81 -4.13
N GLU A 246 -11.55 -10.87 -3.34
CA GLU A 246 -12.71 -11.09 -2.47
C GLU A 246 -12.79 -9.93 -1.46
N ARG A 247 -13.91 -9.20 -1.47
CA ARG A 247 -14.17 -8.17 -0.46
C ARG A 247 -14.35 -8.86 0.89
N ARG A 248 -13.44 -8.64 1.82
CA ARG A 248 -13.67 -8.99 3.21
C ARG A 248 -14.70 -8.01 3.76
N ASN A 249 -15.90 -8.50 4.12
CA ASN A 249 -16.88 -7.70 4.81
C ASN A 249 -16.25 -7.19 6.12
N ALA A 250 -16.17 -5.89 6.27
CA ALA A 250 -15.63 -5.22 7.45
C ALA A 250 -16.48 -5.41 8.73
N LEU A 251 -17.58 -6.15 8.63
CA LEU A 251 -18.47 -6.52 9.72
C LEU A 251 -18.49 -8.04 9.80
N GLY A 252 -17.87 -8.60 10.83
CA GLY A 252 -18.11 -9.97 11.27
C GLY A 252 -19.56 -10.13 11.72
N GLY A 253 -20.47 -10.14 10.75
CA GLY A 253 -21.85 -10.51 10.88
C GLY A 253 -22.06 -11.77 10.07
N SER A 254 -22.29 -12.90 10.76
CA SER A 254 -22.78 -14.13 10.20
C SER A 254 -24.02 -13.86 9.33
N ALA A 255 -23.87 -13.90 8.01
CA ALA A 255 -24.98 -14.05 7.10
C ALA A 255 -25.27 -15.56 6.96
N GLU A 256 -25.80 -16.16 8.01
CA GLU A 256 -26.68 -17.32 7.87
C GLU A 256 -28.09 -16.80 7.64
N GLY A 257 -28.71 -17.20 6.54
CA GLY A 257 -30.13 -17.02 6.28
C GLY A 257 -30.44 -16.06 5.14
N GLU A 258 -30.64 -16.62 3.99
CA GLU A 258 -31.78 -16.46 3.08
C GLU A 258 -31.41 -16.80 1.66
N ALA A 259 -31.27 -18.13 1.44
CA ALA A 259 -31.50 -18.69 0.14
C ALA A 259 -32.96 -19.19 0.10
N GLU A 260 -33.92 -18.26 0.01
CA GLU A 260 -35.29 -18.64 -0.26
C GLU A 260 -35.52 -18.77 -1.77
N ALA A 261 -35.77 -20.02 -2.13
CA ALA A 261 -36.00 -20.49 -3.48
C ALA A 261 -37.22 -19.82 -4.12
N LEU A 262 -37.03 -19.17 -5.24
CA LEU A 262 -38.11 -18.95 -6.21
C LEU A 262 -38.31 -20.24 -7.03
N ALA A 263 -39.27 -21.04 -6.60
CA ALA A 263 -39.82 -22.13 -7.40
C ALA A 263 -40.77 -21.53 -8.45
N PRO A 264 -40.76 -22.02 -9.71
CA PRO A 264 -41.70 -21.57 -10.72
C PRO A 264 -43.08 -22.21 -10.47
N ALA A 265 -44.13 -21.37 -10.43
CA ALA A 265 -45.51 -21.81 -10.48
C ALA A 265 -45.76 -22.35 -11.89
N GLY A 266 -45.99 -23.65 -11.98
CA GLY A 266 -46.43 -24.30 -13.17
C GLY A 266 -47.96 -24.52 -13.16
N ALA A 267 -48.50 -24.55 -14.38
CA ALA A 267 -49.80 -24.96 -14.90
C ALA A 267 -50.97 -24.04 -14.63
#